data_370cfa78ba199b7aebd2abe19a1e0d74
#
_entry.id   370cfa78ba199b7aebd2abe19a1e0d74
#
_cell.length_a   1.000
_cell.length_b   1.000
_cell.length_c   1.000
_cell.angle_alpha   90.00
_cell.angle_beta   90.00
_cell.angle_gamma   90.00
#
_symmetry.space_group_name_H-M   'P 1'
#
loop_
_entity.id
_entity.type
_entity.pdbx_description
1 polymer ?
#
loop_
_entity_poly.entity_id
_entity_poly.type
_entity_poly.pdbx_seq_one_letter_code
_entity_poly.pdbx_strand_id
1 'polypeptide(L)'
;MKLSKLALAFAFGAALTTGVQAAEDGKYSVFLITMDQIDQHWVRMNDGAQKAANELGNIDLTWMAPDIKDDSKQIEVVNNAVAGGADVIMIAANGPTAISSSLKEANAAGVKIIYVDSPADFPALKTLATNNMAAGETAGKTLLKHLNDKGITEGRIGIIGVNAATNSTVSREMGFRTAFANTNFELLETQYCDGDTAKAKDIAANYYNLGCIAVFGTNEGSTVGAGNAVRESGGEMVGIGFDKSDMVLSLVKNGQLIAVMAQNPDVMGYEGVKTAEKAMKGEDLGEEYVDTGVSIITKENVEQFR
;
A
#
# COMPACT_ATOMS: atom_id res chain seq x y z
N MET A 1 -30.91 -77.69 -9.59
CA MET A 1 -31.59 -76.41 -9.36
C MET A 1 -30.80 -75.66 -8.31
N LYS A 2 -30.00 -74.66 -8.69
CA LYS A 2 -29.29 -73.75 -7.77
C LYS A 2 -29.60 -72.31 -8.17
N LEU A 3 -30.34 -71.61 -7.33
CA LEU A 3 -30.60 -70.18 -7.52
C LEU A 3 -29.34 -69.38 -7.15
N SER A 4 -28.89 -68.59 -8.07
CA SER A 4 -27.86 -67.54 -7.87
C SER A 4 -28.52 -66.24 -7.37
N LYS A 5 -28.11 -65.75 -6.21
CA LYS A 5 -28.53 -64.46 -5.67
C LYS A 5 -27.64 -63.35 -6.30
N LEU A 6 -28.25 -62.42 -6.96
CA LEU A 6 -27.61 -61.22 -7.49
C LEU A 6 -27.59 -60.17 -6.37
N ALA A 7 -26.42 -59.79 -5.90
CA ALA A 7 -26.24 -58.71 -4.91
C ALA A 7 -26.03 -57.40 -5.71
N LEU A 8 -26.95 -56.43 -5.52
CA LEU A 8 -26.86 -55.11 -6.07
C LEU A 8 -26.09 -54.21 -5.09
N ALA A 9 -24.88 -53.80 -5.45
CA ALA A 9 -24.05 -52.90 -4.64
C ALA A 9 -24.47 -51.46 -5.01
N PHE A 10 -25.11 -50.75 -4.09
CA PHE A 10 -25.30 -49.31 -4.13
C PHE A 10 -23.99 -48.64 -3.75
N ALA A 11 -23.34 -48.00 -4.71
CA ALA A 11 -22.24 -47.07 -4.44
C ALA A 11 -22.82 -45.70 -3.99
N PHE A 12 -22.73 -45.42 -2.70
CA PHE A 12 -22.96 -44.08 -2.17
C PHE A 12 -21.76 -43.21 -2.57
N GLY A 13 -21.94 -42.36 -3.56
CA GLY A 13 -21.01 -41.28 -3.86
C GLY A 13 -21.11 -40.22 -2.78
N ALA A 14 -20.16 -40.20 -1.83
CA ALA A 14 -19.96 -39.09 -0.93
C ALA A 14 -19.43 -37.91 -1.75
N ALA A 15 -20.26 -36.93 -2.02
CA ALA A 15 -19.82 -35.62 -2.48
C ALA A 15 -19.05 -34.96 -1.30
N LEU A 16 -17.73 -34.92 -1.40
CA LEU A 16 -16.90 -34.11 -0.52
C LEU A 16 -17.20 -32.64 -0.84
N THR A 17 -18.15 -32.04 -0.12
CA THR A 17 -18.25 -30.61 0.00
C THR A 17 -17.07 -30.17 0.87
N THR A 18 -16.01 -29.62 0.26
CA THR A 18 -14.99 -28.89 0.97
C THR A 18 -15.63 -27.61 1.52
N GLY A 19 -16.35 -27.77 2.62
CA GLY A 19 -16.80 -26.63 3.43
C GLY A 19 -15.55 -26.00 4.03
N VAL A 20 -15.33 -24.73 3.77
CA VAL A 20 -14.39 -23.90 4.53
C VAL A 20 -14.81 -23.98 5.98
N GLN A 21 -13.94 -24.55 6.82
CA GLN A 21 -14.23 -24.76 8.24
C GLN A 21 -13.95 -23.43 8.94
N ALA A 22 -14.98 -22.77 9.45
CA ALA A 22 -14.81 -21.66 10.38
C ALA A 22 -14.03 -22.18 11.61
N ALA A 23 -13.20 -21.31 12.22
CA ALA A 23 -12.55 -21.61 13.46
C ALA A 23 -13.53 -22.14 14.52
N GLU A 24 -13.05 -22.87 15.54
CA GLU A 24 -13.89 -23.52 16.57
C GLU A 24 -14.83 -22.56 17.31
N ASP A 25 -14.57 -21.25 17.26
CA ASP A 25 -15.40 -20.18 17.86
C ASP A 25 -16.38 -19.50 16.88
N GLY A 26 -16.47 -19.97 15.62
CA GLY A 26 -17.35 -19.44 14.58
C GLY A 26 -16.91 -18.11 13.99
N LYS A 27 -15.63 -17.71 14.20
CA LYS A 27 -15.03 -16.53 13.59
C LYS A 27 -14.15 -16.89 12.41
N TYR A 28 -13.96 -15.93 11.49
CA TYR A 28 -13.01 -16.02 10.40
C TYR A 28 -11.66 -15.40 10.81
N SER A 29 -10.58 -16.14 10.59
CA SER A 29 -9.22 -15.71 10.89
C SER A 29 -8.67 -14.87 9.74
N VAL A 30 -8.57 -13.54 9.94
CA VAL A 30 -8.12 -12.58 8.93
C VAL A 30 -6.77 -11.99 9.34
N PHE A 31 -5.78 -12.12 8.47
CA PHE A 31 -4.46 -11.54 8.69
C PHE A 31 -4.25 -10.33 7.80
N LEU A 32 -3.99 -9.17 8.42
CA LEU A 32 -3.52 -7.97 7.72
C LEU A 32 -1.99 -7.99 7.72
N ILE A 33 -1.37 -8.03 6.53
CA ILE A 33 0.09 -8.03 6.36
C ILE A 33 0.51 -6.76 5.64
N THR A 34 1.27 -5.90 6.35
CA THR A 34 1.79 -4.64 5.83
C THR A 34 3.28 -4.74 5.50
N MET A 35 3.87 -3.70 4.87
CA MET A 35 5.27 -3.72 4.47
C MET A 35 6.23 -3.52 5.66
N ASP A 36 5.79 -2.80 6.70
CA ASP A 36 6.47 -2.60 7.98
C ASP A 36 5.46 -2.19 9.06
N GLN A 37 5.96 -1.87 10.28
CA GLN A 37 5.16 -1.40 11.42
C GLN A 37 5.48 0.04 11.82
N ILE A 38 6.32 0.74 11.07
CA ILE A 38 6.89 2.03 11.46
C ILE A 38 6.07 3.19 10.89
N ASP A 39 5.70 3.12 9.60
CA ASP A 39 4.94 4.18 8.94
C ASP A 39 3.54 4.30 9.54
N GLN A 40 3.09 5.52 9.88
CA GLN A 40 1.74 5.77 10.38
C GLN A 40 0.64 5.41 9.37
N HIS A 41 0.99 5.31 8.09
CA HIS A 41 0.12 4.78 7.05
C HIS A 41 -0.42 3.38 7.41
N TRP A 42 0.46 2.48 7.86
CA TRP A 42 0.07 1.11 8.23
C TRP A 42 -0.71 1.05 9.54
N VAL A 43 -0.35 1.89 10.52
CA VAL A 43 -1.10 2.02 11.77
C VAL A 43 -2.55 2.42 11.49
N ARG A 44 -2.77 3.44 10.66
CA ARG A 44 -4.12 3.89 10.25
C ARG A 44 -4.89 2.83 9.47
N MET A 45 -4.21 2.05 8.62
CA MET A 45 -4.83 0.92 7.92
C MET A 45 -5.32 -0.14 8.91
N ASN A 46 -4.50 -0.49 9.90
CA ASN A 46 -4.89 -1.41 10.96
C ASN A 46 -6.05 -0.85 11.80
N ASP A 47 -6.04 0.44 12.14
CA ASP A 47 -7.15 1.06 12.88
C ASP A 47 -8.49 0.92 12.14
N GLY A 48 -8.48 1.15 10.82
CA GLY A 48 -9.65 0.93 9.96
C GLY A 48 -10.09 -0.54 9.95
N ALA A 49 -9.14 -1.46 9.83
CA ALA A 49 -9.39 -2.89 9.84
C ALA A 49 -9.96 -3.37 11.18
N GLN A 50 -9.38 -2.94 12.31
CA GLN A 50 -9.88 -3.26 13.66
C GLN A 50 -11.29 -2.71 13.89
N LYS A 51 -11.58 -1.50 13.40
CA LYS A 51 -12.94 -0.94 13.46
C LYS A 51 -13.94 -1.85 12.76
N ALA A 52 -13.66 -2.28 11.54
CA ALA A 52 -14.53 -3.17 10.79
C ALA A 52 -14.70 -4.53 11.48
N ALA A 53 -13.60 -5.13 11.97
CA ALA A 53 -13.63 -6.40 12.68
C ALA A 53 -14.52 -6.33 13.95
N ASN A 54 -14.42 -5.25 14.71
CA ASN A 54 -15.23 -5.01 15.90
C ASN A 54 -16.73 -4.82 15.57
N GLU A 55 -17.03 -4.11 14.48
CA GLU A 55 -18.42 -3.89 14.03
C GLU A 55 -19.07 -5.19 13.56
N LEU A 56 -18.33 -6.07 12.87
CA LEU A 56 -18.82 -7.34 12.36
C LEU A 56 -18.94 -8.41 13.45
N GLY A 57 -18.03 -8.45 14.40
CA GLY A 57 -18.04 -9.35 15.56
C GLY A 57 -17.66 -10.80 15.27
N ASN A 58 -17.62 -11.20 13.99
CA ASN A 58 -17.28 -12.56 13.52
C ASN A 58 -15.92 -12.64 12.82
N ILE A 59 -15.05 -11.64 13.01
CA ILE A 59 -13.69 -11.59 12.50
C ILE A 59 -12.70 -11.64 13.67
N ASP A 60 -11.73 -12.54 13.57
CA ASP A 60 -10.52 -12.51 14.40
C ASP A 60 -9.38 -11.92 13.54
N LEU A 61 -9.06 -10.65 13.80
CA LEU A 61 -8.10 -9.89 13.01
C LEU A 61 -6.74 -9.86 13.68
N THR A 62 -5.72 -10.34 12.97
CA THR A 62 -4.32 -10.25 13.37
C THR A 62 -3.54 -9.35 12.40
N TRP A 63 -2.90 -8.30 12.91
CA TRP A 63 -1.97 -7.48 12.14
C TRP A 63 -0.54 -7.97 12.31
N MET A 64 0.13 -8.24 11.21
CA MET A 64 1.53 -8.65 11.15
C MET A 64 2.29 -7.83 10.11
N ALA A 65 3.58 -7.61 10.37
CA ALA A 65 4.49 -7.01 9.39
C ALA A 65 5.95 -7.33 9.74
N PRO A 66 6.86 -7.28 8.76
CA PRO A 66 8.30 -7.28 9.05
C PRO A 66 8.72 -5.99 9.78
N ASP A 67 9.88 -6.01 10.41
CA ASP A 67 10.49 -4.84 11.07
C ASP A 67 11.03 -3.80 10.09
N ILE A 68 11.32 -4.21 8.87
CA ILE A 68 11.76 -3.36 7.74
C ILE A 68 11.11 -3.82 6.43
N LYS A 69 11.06 -2.94 5.44
CA LYS A 69 10.60 -3.26 4.08
C LYS A 69 11.61 -4.18 3.38
N ASP A 70 11.37 -5.49 3.50
CA ASP A 70 12.21 -6.55 2.92
C ASP A 70 11.33 -7.69 2.42
N ASP A 71 11.59 -8.15 1.19
CA ASP A 71 10.77 -9.18 0.54
C ASP A 71 10.86 -10.53 1.25
N SER A 72 12.05 -10.94 1.67
CA SER A 72 12.26 -12.24 2.32
C SER A 72 11.55 -12.29 3.68
N LYS A 73 11.63 -11.20 4.44
CA LYS A 73 10.93 -11.08 5.73
C LYS A 73 9.42 -11.05 5.55
N GLN A 74 8.91 -10.39 4.51
CA GLN A 74 7.47 -10.39 4.25
C GLN A 74 6.97 -11.79 3.82
N ILE A 75 7.77 -12.54 3.07
CA ILE A 75 7.49 -13.97 2.76
C ILE A 75 7.39 -14.80 4.04
N GLU A 76 8.29 -14.62 5.00
CA GLU A 76 8.22 -15.30 6.32
C GLU A 76 6.92 -14.95 7.06
N VAL A 77 6.50 -13.68 7.02
CA VAL A 77 5.24 -13.24 7.64
C VAL A 77 4.02 -13.90 6.98
N VAL A 78 4.00 -14.01 5.65
CA VAL A 78 2.93 -14.73 4.92
C VAL A 78 2.89 -16.20 5.35
N ASN A 79 4.04 -16.86 5.40
CA ASN A 79 4.12 -18.27 5.81
C ASN A 79 3.65 -18.46 7.26
N ASN A 80 3.99 -17.53 8.15
CA ASN A 80 3.53 -17.55 9.54
C ASN A 80 2.01 -17.35 9.65
N ALA A 81 1.41 -16.48 8.83
CA ALA A 81 -0.04 -16.31 8.77
C ALA A 81 -0.76 -17.58 8.31
N VAL A 82 -0.23 -18.26 7.29
CA VAL A 82 -0.76 -19.56 6.82
C VAL A 82 -0.65 -20.61 7.92
N ALA A 83 0.51 -20.73 8.57
CA ALA A 83 0.72 -21.65 9.68
C ALA A 83 -0.17 -21.33 10.90
N GLY A 84 -0.51 -20.07 11.09
CA GLY A 84 -1.45 -19.57 12.11
C GLY A 84 -2.93 -19.83 11.79
N GLY A 85 -3.24 -20.45 10.64
CA GLY A 85 -4.61 -20.80 10.27
C GLY A 85 -5.40 -19.68 9.63
N ALA A 86 -4.74 -18.84 8.83
CA ALA A 86 -5.41 -17.77 8.10
C ALA A 86 -6.50 -18.32 7.15
N ASP A 87 -7.72 -17.81 7.25
CA ASP A 87 -8.78 -17.97 6.25
C ASP A 87 -8.61 -16.94 5.11
N VAL A 88 -8.21 -15.72 5.47
CA VAL A 88 -7.97 -14.62 4.54
C VAL A 88 -6.68 -13.89 4.89
N ILE A 89 -5.87 -13.62 3.88
CA ILE A 89 -4.74 -12.70 3.97
C ILE A 89 -5.07 -11.42 3.19
N MET A 90 -5.09 -10.30 3.91
CA MET A 90 -5.10 -8.95 3.36
C MET A 90 -3.65 -8.47 3.32
N ILE A 91 -3.09 -8.16 2.15
CA ILE A 91 -1.66 -7.86 2.04
C ILE A 91 -1.38 -6.62 1.19
N ALA A 92 -0.43 -5.79 1.68
CA ALA A 92 0.28 -4.77 0.91
C ALA A 92 1.65 -5.33 0.52
N ALA A 93 1.83 -5.72 -0.74
CA ALA A 93 3.05 -6.37 -1.21
C ALA A 93 4.22 -5.39 -1.34
N ASN A 94 5.36 -5.69 -0.71
CA ASN A 94 6.60 -4.94 -0.87
C ASN A 94 7.22 -5.19 -2.25
N GLY A 95 7.46 -6.46 -2.61
CA GLY A 95 7.93 -6.89 -3.93
C GLY A 95 6.85 -7.73 -4.65
N PRO A 96 6.18 -7.21 -5.70
CA PRO A 96 5.05 -7.88 -6.31
C PRO A 96 5.39 -9.26 -6.87
N THR A 97 6.54 -9.42 -7.49
CA THR A 97 7.01 -10.72 -8.05
C THR A 97 7.53 -11.63 -6.94
N ALA A 98 8.28 -11.10 -5.98
CA ALA A 98 8.93 -11.88 -4.92
C ALA A 98 7.91 -12.64 -4.05
N ILE A 99 6.82 -11.98 -3.66
CA ILE A 99 5.80 -12.56 -2.77
C ILE A 99 4.86 -13.55 -3.48
N SER A 100 4.80 -13.52 -4.82
CA SER A 100 3.78 -14.24 -5.61
C SER A 100 3.80 -15.75 -5.40
N SER A 101 4.97 -16.39 -5.19
CA SER A 101 5.05 -17.83 -4.93
C SER A 101 4.39 -18.19 -3.59
N SER A 102 4.66 -17.44 -2.54
CA SER A 102 4.09 -17.68 -1.21
C SER A 102 2.58 -17.44 -1.19
N LEU A 103 2.09 -16.43 -1.92
CA LEU A 103 0.65 -16.20 -2.07
C LEU A 103 -0.04 -17.33 -2.85
N LYS A 104 0.64 -17.88 -3.87
CA LYS A 104 0.14 -19.05 -4.60
C LYS A 104 0.04 -20.28 -3.70
N GLU A 105 1.04 -20.50 -2.86
CA GLU A 105 1.04 -21.61 -1.89
C GLU A 105 -0.06 -21.42 -0.83
N ALA A 106 -0.21 -20.21 -0.28
CA ALA A 106 -1.28 -19.86 0.64
C ALA A 106 -2.66 -20.11 0.03
N ASN A 107 -2.87 -19.67 -1.22
CA ASN A 107 -4.13 -19.87 -1.94
C ASN A 107 -4.39 -21.36 -2.22
N ALA A 108 -3.38 -22.14 -2.56
CA ALA A 108 -3.50 -23.59 -2.74
C ALA A 108 -3.86 -24.32 -1.42
N ALA A 109 -3.48 -23.75 -0.28
CA ALA A 109 -3.89 -24.22 1.05
C ALA A 109 -5.32 -23.76 1.45
N GLY A 110 -6.02 -23.02 0.59
CA GLY A 110 -7.40 -22.56 0.82
C GLY A 110 -7.53 -21.13 1.32
N VAL A 111 -6.41 -20.43 1.57
CA VAL A 111 -6.41 -19.04 2.04
C VAL A 111 -6.84 -18.09 0.91
N LYS A 112 -7.78 -17.20 1.19
CA LYS A 112 -8.22 -16.16 0.25
C LYS A 112 -7.28 -14.97 0.32
N ILE A 113 -6.98 -14.36 -0.84
CA ILE A 113 -6.05 -13.23 -0.94
C ILE A 113 -6.81 -11.97 -1.35
N ILE A 114 -6.59 -10.88 -0.62
CA ILE A 114 -7.10 -9.53 -0.90
C ILE A 114 -5.90 -8.58 -0.84
N TYR A 115 -5.76 -7.71 -1.85
CA TYR A 115 -4.75 -6.65 -1.81
C TYR A 115 -5.31 -5.39 -1.19
N VAL A 116 -4.49 -4.79 -0.33
CA VAL A 116 -4.67 -3.45 0.22
C VAL A 116 -3.43 -2.63 -0.13
N ASP A 117 -3.59 -1.38 -0.59
CA ASP A 117 -2.53 -0.44 -0.99
C ASP A 117 -1.71 -0.87 -2.22
N SER A 118 -0.94 -1.95 -2.15
CA SER A 118 0.01 -2.36 -3.18
C SER A 118 -0.17 -3.83 -3.57
N PRO A 119 -0.61 -4.13 -4.80
CA PRO A 119 -0.82 -5.50 -5.26
C PRO A 119 0.49 -6.22 -5.60
N ALA A 120 0.41 -7.56 -5.63
CA ALA A 120 1.43 -8.45 -6.21
C ALA A 120 1.00 -8.95 -7.59
N ASP A 121 1.89 -9.75 -8.24
CA ASP A 121 1.63 -10.33 -9.57
C ASP A 121 0.70 -11.56 -9.50
N PHE A 122 0.44 -12.11 -8.31
CA PHE A 122 -0.51 -13.20 -8.10
C PHE A 122 -1.95 -12.66 -8.11
N PRO A 123 -2.93 -13.35 -8.76
CA PRO A 123 -4.32 -12.92 -8.74
C PRO A 123 -4.92 -12.92 -7.32
N ALA A 124 -5.64 -11.86 -6.97
CA ALA A 124 -6.39 -11.76 -5.71
C ALA A 124 -7.89 -11.60 -5.98
N LEU A 125 -8.70 -11.76 -4.94
CA LEU A 125 -10.16 -11.60 -5.05
C LEU A 125 -10.56 -10.13 -5.26
N LYS A 126 -9.79 -9.19 -4.69
CA LYS A 126 -10.03 -7.75 -4.78
C LYS A 126 -8.77 -6.96 -4.45
N THR A 127 -8.67 -5.77 -5.01
CA THR A 127 -7.65 -4.77 -4.69
C THR A 127 -8.31 -3.48 -4.22
N LEU A 128 -7.95 -3.00 -3.04
CA LEU A 128 -8.38 -1.74 -2.44
C LEU A 128 -7.15 -0.83 -2.33
N ALA A 129 -7.02 0.14 -3.21
CA ALA A 129 -5.81 0.95 -3.33
C ALA A 129 -6.12 2.36 -3.81
N THR A 130 -5.19 3.27 -3.66
CA THR A 130 -5.20 4.57 -4.35
C THR A 130 -4.92 4.35 -5.83
N ASN A 131 -5.55 5.11 -6.72
CA ASN A 131 -5.09 5.23 -8.10
C ASN A 131 -3.73 5.94 -8.14
N ASN A 132 -2.67 5.16 -7.93
CA ASN A 132 -1.31 5.65 -7.72
C ASN A 132 -0.75 6.43 -8.92
N MET A 133 -1.08 6.01 -10.15
CA MET A 133 -0.69 6.74 -11.36
C MET A 133 -1.32 8.14 -11.38
N ALA A 134 -2.63 8.25 -11.18
CA ALA A 134 -3.34 9.52 -11.16
C ALA A 134 -2.90 10.42 -9.99
N ALA A 135 -2.64 9.82 -8.82
CA ALA A 135 -2.14 10.56 -7.66
C ALA A 135 -0.72 11.10 -7.88
N GLY A 136 0.16 10.31 -8.50
CA GLY A 136 1.50 10.76 -8.90
C GLY A 136 1.46 11.91 -9.92
N GLU A 137 0.61 11.79 -10.94
CA GLU A 137 0.40 12.86 -11.92
C GLU A 137 -0.14 14.14 -11.26
N THR A 138 -1.02 14.00 -10.28
CA THR A 138 -1.56 15.13 -9.50
C THR A 138 -0.45 15.79 -8.68
N ALA A 139 0.44 15.03 -8.05
CA ALA A 139 1.62 15.58 -7.37
C ALA A 139 2.53 16.35 -8.34
N GLY A 140 2.81 15.77 -9.50
CA GLY A 140 3.62 16.44 -10.54
C GLY A 140 3.01 17.73 -11.04
N LYS A 141 1.70 17.74 -11.36
CA LYS A 141 0.97 18.95 -11.78
C LYS A 141 0.94 20.02 -10.69
N THR A 142 0.83 19.61 -9.42
CA THR A 142 0.86 20.52 -8.27
C THR A 142 2.23 21.20 -8.15
N LEU A 143 3.31 20.45 -8.26
CA LEU A 143 4.67 21.01 -8.26
C LEU A 143 4.91 21.91 -9.46
N LEU A 144 4.56 21.46 -10.66
CA LEU A 144 4.74 22.24 -11.89
C LEU A 144 3.99 23.58 -11.83
N LYS A 145 2.75 23.57 -11.34
CA LYS A 145 2.00 24.79 -11.11
C LYS A 145 2.71 25.72 -10.13
N HIS A 146 3.18 25.19 -8.99
CA HIS A 146 3.90 26.00 -8.00
C HIS A 146 5.17 26.65 -8.55
N LEU A 147 5.96 25.90 -9.35
CA LEU A 147 7.17 26.43 -9.99
C LEU A 147 6.83 27.52 -11.02
N ASN A 148 5.83 27.28 -11.87
CA ASN A 148 5.38 28.25 -12.87
C ASN A 148 4.82 29.54 -12.23
N ASP A 149 4.06 29.45 -11.15
CA ASP A 149 3.55 30.60 -10.39
C ASP A 149 4.68 31.48 -9.83
N LYS A 150 5.87 30.90 -9.63
CA LYS A 150 7.11 31.59 -9.22
C LYS A 150 7.98 32.06 -10.41
N GLY A 151 7.53 31.85 -11.65
CA GLY A 151 8.29 32.17 -12.85
C GLY A 151 9.46 31.23 -13.14
N ILE A 152 9.52 30.07 -12.49
CA ILE A 152 10.54 29.04 -12.70
C ILE A 152 10.04 28.09 -13.78
N THR A 153 10.71 28.05 -14.93
CA THR A 153 10.29 27.29 -16.11
C THR A 153 11.23 26.14 -16.48
N GLU A 154 12.36 26.02 -15.80
CA GLU A 154 13.39 24.95 -15.98
C GLU A 154 14.12 24.67 -14.67
N GLY A 155 14.79 23.55 -14.60
CA GLY A 155 15.60 23.13 -13.45
C GLY A 155 15.58 21.62 -13.24
N ARG A 156 16.33 21.16 -12.25
CA ARG A 156 16.44 19.73 -11.91
C ARG A 156 15.49 19.38 -10.76
N ILE A 157 14.90 18.18 -10.84
CA ILE A 157 13.99 17.65 -9.82
C ILE A 157 14.46 16.24 -9.44
N GLY A 158 14.70 16.02 -8.14
CA GLY A 158 15.03 14.71 -7.60
C GLY A 158 13.79 13.88 -7.26
N ILE A 159 13.91 12.55 -7.37
CA ILE A 159 12.83 11.62 -7.02
C ILE A 159 13.36 10.57 -6.05
N ILE A 160 12.66 10.37 -4.93
CA ILE A 160 13.01 9.39 -3.90
C ILE A 160 11.95 8.32 -3.84
N GLY A 161 12.30 7.11 -4.29
CA GLY A 161 11.45 5.92 -4.27
C GLY A 161 11.72 5.04 -3.04
N VAL A 162 10.83 4.07 -2.80
CA VAL A 162 11.06 3.01 -1.80
C VAL A 162 12.08 2.03 -2.35
N ASN A 163 11.72 1.30 -3.38
CA ASN A 163 12.57 0.40 -4.17
C ASN A 163 12.06 0.37 -5.61
N ALA A 164 12.74 -0.34 -6.50
CA ALA A 164 12.39 -0.39 -7.92
C ALA A 164 11.23 -1.34 -8.26
N ALA A 165 10.62 -1.99 -7.28
CA ALA A 165 9.65 -3.05 -7.49
C ALA A 165 8.25 -2.75 -6.91
N THR A 166 8.15 -2.06 -5.78
CA THR A 166 6.88 -1.80 -5.08
C THR A 166 5.89 -1.09 -6.01
N ASN A 167 4.79 -1.77 -6.35
CA ASN A 167 3.84 -1.35 -7.38
C ASN A 167 3.29 0.07 -7.15
N SER A 168 2.86 0.37 -5.91
CA SER A 168 2.26 1.67 -5.58
C SER A 168 3.24 2.83 -5.82
N THR A 169 4.48 2.73 -5.34
CA THR A 169 5.48 3.82 -5.42
C THR A 169 6.08 3.98 -6.81
N VAL A 170 6.24 2.88 -7.55
CA VAL A 170 6.63 2.92 -8.98
C VAL A 170 5.56 3.61 -9.82
N SER A 171 4.27 3.29 -9.58
CA SER A 171 3.15 3.94 -10.29
C SER A 171 3.06 5.44 -9.97
N ARG A 172 3.32 5.86 -8.71
CA ARG A 172 3.38 7.29 -8.32
C ARG A 172 4.50 8.02 -9.07
N GLU A 173 5.68 7.42 -9.15
CA GLU A 173 6.80 7.97 -9.91
C GLU A 173 6.44 8.12 -11.40
N MET A 174 5.89 7.07 -12.02
CA MET A 174 5.49 7.12 -13.43
C MET A 174 4.48 8.24 -13.69
N GLY A 175 3.45 8.37 -12.83
CA GLY A 175 2.48 9.46 -12.91
C GLY A 175 3.12 10.84 -12.75
N PHE A 176 4.02 10.99 -11.77
CA PHE A 176 4.76 12.24 -11.54
C PHE A 176 5.59 12.64 -12.77
N ARG A 177 6.34 11.71 -13.36
CA ARG A 177 7.13 11.95 -14.58
C ARG A 177 6.26 12.38 -15.76
N THR A 178 5.04 11.84 -15.88
CA THR A 178 4.09 12.21 -16.95
C THR A 178 3.75 13.71 -16.94
N ALA A 179 3.63 14.32 -15.76
CA ALA A 179 3.32 15.75 -15.63
C ALA A 179 4.44 16.66 -16.19
N PHE A 180 5.67 16.17 -16.28
CA PHE A 180 6.83 16.93 -16.75
C PHE A 180 7.28 16.55 -18.18
N ALA A 181 6.63 15.60 -18.86
CA ALA A 181 7.07 15.04 -20.14
C ALA A 181 7.27 16.08 -21.26
N ASN A 182 6.55 17.20 -21.24
CA ASN A 182 6.64 18.26 -22.25
C ASN A 182 7.09 19.60 -21.66
N THR A 183 7.99 19.57 -20.69
CA THR A 183 8.53 20.75 -20.00
C THR A 183 10.05 20.81 -20.14
N ASN A 184 10.66 21.92 -19.72
CA ASN A 184 12.13 22.06 -19.70
C ASN A 184 12.76 21.61 -18.37
N PHE A 185 11.99 20.95 -17.49
CA PHE A 185 12.51 20.40 -16.25
C PHE A 185 13.18 19.05 -16.50
N GLU A 186 14.36 18.84 -15.89
CA GLU A 186 15.09 17.58 -15.89
C GLU A 186 14.74 16.77 -14.63
N LEU A 187 14.05 15.65 -14.80
CA LEU A 187 13.84 14.71 -13.70
C LEU A 187 14.99 13.73 -13.62
N LEU A 188 15.75 13.79 -12.52
CA LEU A 188 16.90 12.92 -12.31
C LEU A 188 16.49 11.46 -12.12
N GLU A 189 17.47 10.55 -12.21
CA GLU A 189 17.30 9.14 -11.90
C GLU A 189 16.81 8.97 -10.45
N THR A 190 15.85 8.08 -10.25
CA THR A 190 15.28 7.81 -8.93
C THR A 190 16.31 7.16 -8.01
N GLN A 191 16.43 7.68 -6.79
CA GLN A 191 17.21 7.07 -5.73
C GLN A 191 16.27 6.37 -4.74
N TYR A 192 16.69 5.24 -4.18
CA TYR A 192 15.86 4.38 -3.36
C TYR A 192 16.30 4.38 -1.90
N CYS A 193 15.33 4.58 -1.00
CA CYS A 193 15.59 4.70 0.44
C CYS A 193 15.05 3.52 1.27
N ASP A 194 14.40 2.52 0.67
CA ASP A 194 13.74 1.39 1.35
C ASP A 194 12.71 1.83 2.41
N GLY A 195 12.16 3.05 2.25
CA GLY A 195 11.26 3.69 3.21
C GLY A 195 11.94 4.33 4.42
N ASP A 196 13.28 4.24 4.52
CA ASP A 196 14.05 4.84 5.61
C ASP A 196 14.15 6.36 5.48
N THR A 197 13.68 7.06 6.49
CA THR A 197 13.63 8.54 6.53
C THR A 197 15.02 9.17 6.54
N ALA A 198 15.99 8.58 7.23
CA ALA A 198 17.35 9.14 7.32
C ALA A 198 18.06 9.01 5.99
N LYS A 199 17.99 7.82 5.36
CA LYS A 199 18.51 7.57 4.02
C LYS A 199 17.83 8.49 2.98
N ALA A 200 16.52 8.68 3.08
CA ALA A 200 15.79 9.61 2.20
C ALA A 200 16.26 11.07 2.36
N LYS A 201 16.54 11.52 3.59
CA LYS A 201 17.10 12.85 3.84
C LYS A 201 18.46 13.02 3.20
N ASP A 202 19.34 12.04 3.34
CA ASP A 202 20.68 12.06 2.74
C ASP A 202 20.61 12.08 1.19
N ILE A 203 19.69 11.31 0.59
CA ILE A 203 19.42 11.35 -0.84
C ILE A 203 18.94 12.74 -1.27
N ALA A 204 17.98 13.33 -0.53
CA ALA A 204 17.49 14.68 -0.84
C ALA A 204 18.56 15.75 -0.72
N ALA A 205 19.46 15.66 0.28
CA ALA A 205 20.61 16.54 0.43
C ALA A 205 21.59 16.39 -0.75
N ASN A 206 21.80 15.17 -1.24
CA ASN A 206 22.60 14.94 -2.45
C ASN A 206 21.96 15.56 -3.69
N TYR A 207 20.64 15.47 -3.87
CA TYR A 207 19.94 16.15 -4.95
C TYR A 207 20.09 17.68 -4.86
N TYR A 208 20.01 18.25 -3.65
CA TYR A 208 20.27 19.68 -3.46
C TYR A 208 21.69 20.06 -3.92
N ASN A 209 22.71 19.28 -3.53
CA ASN A 209 24.10 19.49 -3.96
C ASN A 209 24.30 19.35 -5.49
N LEU A 210 23.46 18.56 -6.16
CA LEU A 210 23.41 18.43 -7.61
C LEU A 210 22.66 19.58 -8.31
N GLY A 211 22.18 20.57 -7.55
CA GLY A 211 21.45 21.73 -8.05
C GLY A 211 19.98 21.46 -8.33
N CYS A 212 19.36 20.44 -7.70
CA CYS A 212 17.93 20.25 -7.78
C CYS A 212 17.18 21.37 -7.06
N ILE A 213 16.16 21.91 -7.71
CA ILE A 213 15.29 22.96 -7.17
C ILE A 213 14.06 22.38 -6.44
N ALA A 214 13.77 21.10 -6.67
CA ALA A 214 12.69 20.39 -6.03
C ALA A 214 13.01 18.91 -5.82
N VAL A 215 12.29 18.29 -4.88
CA VAL A 215 12.38 16.86 -4.59
C VAL A 215 10.98 16.28 -4.34
N PHE A 216 10.73 15.09 -4.88
CA PHE A 216 9.50 14.32 -4.72
C PHE A 216 9.75 13.03 -3.93
N GLY A 217 9.00 12.83 -2.84
CA GLY A 217 8.97 11.60 -2.07
C GLY A 217 7.75 10.75 -2.41
N THR A 218 7.94 9.45 -2.69
CA THR A 218 6.86 8.58 -3.19
C THR A 218 6.03 7.88 -2.10
N ASN A 219 6.49 7.91 -0.83
CA ASN A 219 5.82 7.34 0.35
C ASN A 219 6.11 8.18 1.60
N GLU A 220 5.56 7.80 2.78
CA GLU A 220 5.75 8.52 4.04
C GLU A 220 7.23 8.76 4.37
N GLY A 221 8.04 7.70 4.44
CA GLY A 221 9.46 7.81 4.82
C GLY A 221 10.26 8.70 3.88
N SER A 222 10.10 8.55 2.56
CA SER A 222 10.76 9.40 1.56
C SER A 222 10.28 10.85 1.62
N THR A 223 9.00 11.09 1.90
CA THR A 223 8.40 12.42 2.04
C THR A 223 8.93 13.15 3.27
N VAL A 224 9.02 12.46 4.43
CA VAL A 224 9.61 13.03 5.65
C VAL A 224 11.08 13.36 5.45
N GLY A 225 11.84 12.46 4.83
CA GLY A 225 13.25 12.70 4.50
C GLY A 225 13.44 13.92 3.58
N ALA A 226 12.64 14.00 2.51
CA ALA A 226 12.63 15.14 1.59
C ALA A 226 12.34 16.45 2.31
N GLY A 227 11.27 16.51 3.13
CA GLY A 227 10.91 17.72 3.89
C GLY A 227 11.97 18.15 4.90
N ASN A 228 12.66 17.20 5.54
CA ASN A 228 13.77 17.50 6.45
C ASN A 228 14.97 18.10 5.70
N ALA A 229 15.32 17.57 4.52
CA ALA A 229 16.38 18.14 3.69
C ALA A 229 16.04 19.55 3.18
N VAL A 230 14.78 19.78 2.78
CA VAL A 230 14.29 21.12 2.43
C VAL A 230 14.46 22.11 3.58
N ARG A 231 14.16 21.68 4.81
CA ARG A 231 14.40 22.52 6.00
C ARG A 231 15.88 22.84 6.20
N GLU A 232 16.77 21.86 6.01
CA GLU A 232 18.22 22.02 6.18
C GLU A 232 18.85 22.88 5.06
N SER A 233 18.27 22.88 3.85
CA SER A 233 18.67 23.77 2.75
C SER A 233 18.24 25.24 2.95
N GLY A 234 17.57 25.57 4.06
CA GLY A 234 17.04 26.91 4.28
C GLY A 234 15.83 27.27 3.41
N GLY A 235 15.22 26.28 2.74
CA GLY A 235 14.06 26.46 1.86
C GLY A 235 14.44 26.86 0.41
N GLU A 236 15.71 26.66 0.02
CA GLU A 236 16.17 26.88 -1.35
C GLU A 236 15.67 25.79 -2.32
N MET A 237 15.23 24.66 -1.79
CA MET A 237 14.63 23.55 -2.52
C MET A 237 13.14 23.40 -2.13
N VAL A 238 12.32 22.91 -3.05
CA VAL A 238 10.88 22.67 -2.83
C VAL A 238 10.61 21.19 -2.62
N GLY A 239 9.85 20.82 -1.59
CA GLY A 239 9.44 19.45 -1.33
C GLY A 239 7.96 19.19 -1.64
N ILE A 240 7.67 18.02 -2.20
CA ILE A 240 6.32 17.47 -2.38
C ILE A 240 6.35 15.97 -2.15
N GLY A 241 5.23 15.37 -1.71
CA GLY A 241 5.24 13.94 -1.47
C GLY A 241 3.89 13.31 -1.21
N PHE A 242 3.91 12.19 -0.47
CA PHE A 242 2.76 11.36 -0.14
C PHE A 242 2.56 11.21 1.36
N ASP A 243 1.35 10.77 1.71
CA ASP A 243 0.89 10.38 3.03
C ASP A 243 0.61 11.55 3.99
N LYS A 244 0.17 11.24 5.22
CA LYS A 244 -0.32 12.24 6.19
C LYS A 244 0.02 11.90 7.64
N SER A 245 1.24 11.40 7.91
CA SER A 245 1.68 11.27 9.29
C SER A 245 1.78 12.63 9.99
N ASP A 246 1.83 12.64 11.33
CA ASP A 246 1.98 13.87 12.10
C ASP A 246 3.23 14.67 11.68
N MET A 247 4.29 13.94 11.32
CA MET A 247 5.54 14.53 10.83
C MET A 247 5.35 15.18 9.46
N VAL A 248 4.69 14.49 8.53
CA VAL A 248 4.35 15.01 7.19
C VAL A 248 3.47 16.26 7.31
N LEU A 249 2.41 16.21 8.11
CA LEU A 249 1.51 17.37 8.33
C LEU A 249 2.24 18.56 8.94
N SER A 250 3.20 18.31 9.87
CA SER A 250 4.05 19.36 10.42
C SER A 250 4.93 20.01 9.35
N LEU A 251 5.53 19.23 8.46
CA LEU A 251 6.37 19.73 7.37
C LEU A 251 5.56 20.57 6.36
N VAL A 252 4.32 20.17 6.05
CA VAL A 252 3.40 20.97 5.21
C VAL A 252 3.03 22.28 5.91
N LYS A 253 2.63 22.22 7.17
CA LYS A 253 2.26 23.41 7.97
C LYS A 253 3.38 24.45 8.02
N ASN A 254 4.61 23.98 8.19
CA ASN A 254 5.79 24.83 8.29
C ASN A 254 6.34 25.26 6.90
N GLY A 255 5.78 24.78 5.79
CA GLY A 255 6.16 25.14 4.44
C GLY A 255 7.41 24.47 3.88
N GLN A 256 7.91 23.40 4.54
CA GLN A 256 8.98 22.55 3.98
C GLN A 256 8.46 21.65 2.84
N LEU A 257 7.19 21.28 2.91
CA LEU A 257 6.47 20.63 1.81
C LEU A 257 5.36 21.56 1.33
N ILE A 258 5.27 21.75 0.01
CA ILE A 258 4.20 22.60 -0.59
C ILE A 258 2.86 21.90 -0.57
N ALA A 259 2.87 20.58 -0.74
CA ALA A 259 1.70 19.72 -0.70
C ALA A 259 2.09 18.27 -0.47
N VAL A 260 1.13 17.47 -0.05
CA VAL A 260 1.21 16.01 -0.05
C VAL A 260 -0.09 15.38 -0.56
N MET A 261 0.04 14.22 -1.18
CA MET A 261 -1.06 13.37 -1.63
C MET A 261 -1.41 12.41 -0.50
N ALA A 262 -2.44 12.73 0.28
CA ALA A 262 -2.87 11.94 1.42
C ALA A 262 -3.81 10.83 0.98
N GLN A 263 -3.40 9.59 1.18
CA GLN A 263 -4.21 8.39 0.93
C GLN A 263 -5.23 8.16 2.05
N ASN A 264 -6.11 7.17 1.85
CA ASN A 264 -7.12 6.75 2.83
C ASN A 264 -6.85 5.29 3.29
N PRO A 265 -5.75 5.01 4.01
CA PRO A 265 -5.40 3.66 4.45
C PRO A 265 -6.44 3.07 5.41
N ASP A 266 -7.08 3.89 6.24
CA ASP A 266 -8.18 3.50 7.11
C ASP A 266 -9.38 2.94 6.32
N VAL A 267 -9.70 3.53 5.18
CA VAL A 267 -10.73 3.01 4.26
C VAL A 267 -10.28 1.68 3.65
N MET A 268 -8.99 1.56 3.23
CA MET A 268 -8.47 0.31 2.69
C MET A 268 -8.57 -0.83 3.70
N GLY A 269 -8.19 -0.60 4.96
CA GLY A 269 -8.28 -1.58 6.04
C GLY A 269 -9.73 -1.95 6.36
N TYR A 270 -10.59 -0.94 6.52
CA TYR A 270 -12.00 -1.13 6.84
C TYR A 270 -12.75 -1.92 5.76
N GLU A 271 -12.68 -1.49 4.51
CA GLU A 271 -13.33 -2.18 3.39
C GLU A 271 -12.67 -3.52 3.07
N GLY A 272 -11.37 -3.67 3.35
CA GLY A 272 -10.64 -4.94 3.23
C GLY A 272 -11.24 -6.03 4.14
N VAL A 273 -11.46 -5.73 5.42
CA VAL A 273 -12.07 -6.66 6.37
C VAL A 273 -13.51 -7.00 5.98
N LYS A 274 -14.30 -6.02 5.55
CA LYS A 274 -15.66 -6.27 5.03
C LYS A 274 -15.67 -7.14 3.78
N THR A 275 -14.66 -6.94 2.91
CA THR A 275 -14.45 -7.80 1.73
C THR A 275 -14.07 -9.22 2.14
N ALA A 276 -13.21 -9.37 3.15
CA ALA A 276 -12.83 -10.68 3.68
C ALA A 276 -14.06 -11.44 4.20
N GLU A 277 -14.91 -10.80 4.99
CA GLU A 277 -16.15 -11.41 5.49
C GLU A 277 -17.08 -11.87 4.36
N LYS A 278 -17.34 -11.00 3.37
CA LYS A 278 -18.14 -11.34 2.18
C LYS A 278 -17.56 -12.52 1.42
N ALA A 279 -16.22 -12.53 1.21
CA ALA A 279 -15.53 -13.61 0.54
C ALA A 279 -15.70 -14.96 1.27
N MET A 280 -15.66 -14.95 2.61
CA MET A 280 -15.90 -16.15 3.43
C MET A 280 -17.33 -16.64 3.36
N LYS A 281 -18.30 -15.73 3.23
CA LYS A 281 -19.73 -16.07 3.04
C LYS A 281 -20.09 -16.46 1.61
N GLY A 282 -19.16 -16.31 0.64
CA GLY A 282 -19.41 -16.57 -0.78
C GLY A 282 -20.32 -15.53 -1.43
N GLU A 283 -20.35 -14.30 -0.88
CA GLU A 283 -21.11 -13.18 -1.40
C GLU A 283 -20.39 -12.51 -2.58
N ASP A 284 -21.14 -11.75 -3.38
CA ASP A 284 -20.57 -10.92 -4.47
C ASP A 284 -19.67 -9.82 -3.90
N LEU A 285 -18.45 -9.75 -4.40
CA LEU A 285 -17.46 -8.75 -4.01
C LEU A 285 -17.51 -7.47 -4.85
N GLY A 286 -18.28 -7.46 -5.94
CA GLY A 286 -18.33 -6.35 -6.90
C GLY A 286 -17.03 -6.21 -7.71
N GLU A 287 -16.62 -4.98 -8.02
CA GLU A 287 -15.45 -4.71 -8.84
C GLU A 287 -14.16 -5.23 -8.21
N GLU A 288 -13.24 -5.79 -9.04
CA GLU A 288 -11.95 -6.33 -8.59
C GLU A 288 -11.00 -5.24 -8.07
N TYR A 289 -11.10 -4.01 -8.59
CA TYR A 289 -10.29 -2.87 -8.17
C TYR A 289 -11.19 -1.75 -7.65
N VAL A 290 -10.86 -1.23 -6.48
CA VAL A 290 -11.54 -0.06 -5.87
C VAL A 290 -10.51 1.02 -5.57
N ASP A 291 -10.66 2.17 -6.23
CA ASP A 291 -9.90 3.37 -5.88
C ASP A 291 -10.44 3.95 -4.57
N THR A 292 -9.61 3.94 -3.53
CA THR A 292 -9.97 4.49 -2.21
C THR A 292 -9.79 6.00 -2.12
N GLY A 293 -9.33 6.63 -3.21
CA GLY A 293 -9.19 8.08 -3.33
C GLY A 293 -7.93 8.65 -2.68
N VAL A 294 -7.71 9.93 -2.95
CA VAL A 294 -6.60 10.72 -2.42
C VAL A 294 -7.04 12.17 -2.19
N SER A 295 -6.51 12.80 -1.13
CA SER A 295 -6.72 14.23 -0.85
C SER A 295 -5.42 15.00 -0.99
N ILE A 296 -5.47 16.21 -1.58
CA ILE A 296 -4.32 17.10 -1.62
C ILE A 296 -4.31 17.93 -0.34
N ILE A 297 -3.26 17.76 0.47
CA ILE A 297 -3.05 18.57 1.68
C ILE A 297 -1.99 19.61 1.39
N THR A 298 -2.34 20.87 1.62
CA THR A 298 -1.49 22.04 1.48
C THR A 298 -1.47 22.81 2.80
N LYS A 299 -0.67 23.88 2.87
CA LYS A 299 -0.63 24.73 4.05
C LYS A 299 -2.00 25.35 4.39
N GLU A 300 -2.84 25.58 3.39
CA GLU A 300 -4.14 26.22 3.54
C GLU A 300 -5.19 25.32 4.20
N ASN A 301 -5.05 23.99 4.04
CA ASN A 301 -6.04 23.04 4.55
C ASN A 301 -5.50 22.01 5.56
N VAL A 302 -4.21 22.04 5.87
CA VAL A 302 -3.54 21.03 6.74
C VAL A 302 -4.19 20.88 8.11
N GLU A 303 -4.76 21.96 8.67
CA GLU A 303 -5.41 21.91 9.98
C GLU A 303 -6.68 21.04 10.01
N GLN A 304 -7.27 20.75 8.85
CA GLN A 304 -8.45 19.86 8.74
C GLN A 304 -8.10 18.37 8.81
N PHE A 305 -6.82 18.03 8.72
CA PHE A 305 -6.32 16.65 8.66
C PHE A 305 -5.54 16.22 9.91
N ARG A 306 -5.50 17.08 10.92
CA ARG A 306 -4.79 16.86 12.21
C ARG A 306 -5.66 16.14 13.22
#